data_cde710b1e4b91143ed4d2f01844c8ff9
#
_entry.id   cde710b1e4b91143ed4d2f01844c8ff9
#
_cell.length_a   1.000
_cell.length_b   1.000
_cell.length_c   1.000
_cell.angle_alpha   90.00
_cell.angle_beta   90.00
_cell.angle_gamma   90.00
#
_symmetry.space_group_name_H-M   'P 1'
#
loop_
_entity.id
_entity.type
_entity.pdbx_description
1 polymer ?
#
loop_
_entity_poly.entity_id
_entity_poly.type
_entity_poly.pdbx_seq_one_letter_code
_entity_poly.pdbx_strand_id
1 'polypeptide(L)'
;MAKTSGPVNIHRMKQEICEIGDRIYKKGFAAANDGNITYRVNEREVLCTPTMVSKGFLKPEDICLIDMDGKQLSGHRKRSSEALLHLEIMKARPDVKSVVHCHPPHATAFAVAGEPIPQCVLPEVEVFLGEVP
;
A
#
# COMPACT_ATOMS: atom_id res chain seq x y z
N MET A 1 -20.78 16.75 -8.07
CA MET A 1 -21.39 16.31 -6.78
C MET A 1 -20.58 15.14 -6.24
N ALA A 2 -19.77 15.35 -5.22
CA ALA A 2 -19.03 14.28 -4.55
C ALA A 2 -20.04 13.39 -3.82
N LYS A 3 -20.09 12.11 -4.18
CA LYS A 3 -20.86 11.11 -3.42
C LYS A 3 -20.27 11.06 -2.01
N THR A 4 -21.02 11.48 -1.01
CA THR A 4 -20.69 11.22 0.39
C THR A 4 -20.65 9.71 0.57
N SER A 5 -19.44 9.14 0.58
CA SER A 5 -19.26 7.75 0.94
C SER A 5 -19.72 7.56 2.38
N GLY A 6 -20.65 6.64 2.60
CA GLY A 6 -21.08 6.26 3.94
C GLY A 6 -19.89 5.85 4.82
N PRO A 7 -20.11 5.61 6.13
CA PRO A 7 -19.04 5.28 7.05
C PRO A 7 -18.22 4.07 6.54
N VAL A 8 -16.89 4.22 6.59
CA VAL A 8 -15.97 3.17 6.13
C VAL A 8 -16.13 1.93 7.01
N ASN A 9 -16.43 0.79 6.38
CA ASN A 9 -16.49 -0.48 7.08
C ASN A 9 -15.05 -0.99 7.28
N ILE A 10 -14.49 -0.75 8.45
CA ILE A 10 -13.09 -1.10 8.80
C ILE A 10 -12.82 -2.60 8.62
N HIS A 11 -13.77 -3.46 9.01
CA HIS A 11 -13.58 -4.91 8.87
C HIS A 11 -13.47 -5.32 7.40
N ARG A 12 -14.34 -4.80 6.55
CA ARG A 12 -14.29 -5.03 5.10
C ARG A 12 -12.97 -4.51 4.51
N MET A 13 -12.52 -3.32 4.91
CA MET A 13 -11.24 -2.77 4.41
C MET A 13 -10.06 -3.63 4.83
N LYS A 14 -10.06 -4.17 6.04
CA LYS A 14 -9.02 -5.13 6.48
C LYS A 14 -9.01 -6.39 5.63
N GLN A 15 -10.17 -6.93 5.27
CA GLN A 15 -10.29 -8.07 4.35
C GLN A 15 -9.75 -7.73 2.96
N GLU A 16 -10.11 -6.59 2.38
CA GLU A 16 -9.63 -6.14 1.08
C GLU A 16 -8.09 -5.93 1.08
N ILE A 17 -7.51 -5.41 2.15
CA ILE A 17 -6.04 -5.32 2.31
C ILE A 17 -5.41 -6.72 2.27
N CYS A 18 -6.00 -7.71 2.93
CA CYS A 18 -5.50 -9.08 2.92
C CYS A 18 -5.61 -9.71 1.51
N GLU A 19 -6.71 -9.48 0.81
CA GLU A 19 -6.90 -9.95 -0.57
C GLU A 19 -5.89 -9.33 -1.55
N ILE A 20 -5.60 -8.02 -1.41
CA ILE A 20 -4.57 -7.35 -2.20
C ILE A 20 -3.20 -7.92 -1.87
N GLY A 21 -2.91 -8.16 -0.58
CA GLY A 21 -1.69 -8.80 -0.12
C GLY A 21 -1.47 -10.18 -0.76
N ASP A 22 -2.51 -11.01 -0.78
CA ASP A 22 -2.48 -12.33 -1.42
C ASP A 22 -2.23 -12.22 -2.95
N ARG A 23 -2.86 -11.25 -3.61
CA ARG A 23 -2.67 -11.02 -5.06
C ARG A 23 -1.24 -10.63 -5.40
N ILE A 24 -0.63 -9.68 -4.68
CA ILE A 24 0.76 -9.27 -4.93
C ILE A 24 1.74 -10.39 -4.60
N TYR A 25 1.47 -11.19 -3.57
CA TYR A 25 2.27 -12.37 -3.23
C TYR A 25 2.20 -13.43 -4.34
N LYS A 26 1.00 -13.80 -4.80
CA LYS A 26 0.81 -14.77 -5.88
C LYS A 26 1.40 -14.33 -7.22
N LYS A 27 1.47 -13.02 -7.46
CA LYS A 27 2.15 -12.44 -8.63
C LYS A 27 3.68 -12.42 -8.51
N GLY A 28 4.23 -12.80 -7.35
CA GLY A 28 5.66 -12.72 -7.10
C GLY A 28 6.18 -11.29 -6.90
N PHE A 29 5.29 -10.35 -6.54
CA PHE A 29 5.65 -8.94 -6.33
C PHE A 29 6.01 -8.62 -4.87
N ALA A 30 5.80 -9.58 -3.97
CA ALA A 30 6.16 -9.47 -2.56
C ALA A 30 6.70 -10.83 -2.09
N ALA A 31 8.01 -10.93 -1.98
CA ALA A 31 8.68 -12.11 -1.44
C ALA A 31 8.77 -12.01 0.09
N ALA A 32 8.83 -13.15 0.77
CA ALA A 32 8.99 -13.21 2.23
C ALA A 32 8.10 -12.17 2.96
N ASN A 33 8.71 -11.15 3.57
CA ASN A 33 8.04 -10.10 4.34
C ASN A 33 7.87 -8.78 3.55
N ASP A 34 8.30 -8.76 2.30
CA ASP A 34 8.35 -7.55 1.48
C ASP A 34 6.97 -6.94 1.24
N GLY A 35 7.00 -5.65 0.90
CA GLY A 35 5.82 -4.89 0.58
C GLY A 35 4.99 -4.48 1.79
N ASN A 36 4.17 -3.49 1.61
CA ASN A 36 3.23 -3.01 2.61
C ASN A 36 2.07 -2.27 1.95
N ILE A 37 0.95 -2.24 2.66
CA ILE A 37 -0.30 -1.66 2.17
C ILE A 37 -0.87 -0.80 3.27
N THR A 38 -1.36 0.39 2.90
CA THR A 38 -2.09 1.28 3.80
C THR A 38 -3.40 1.73 3.16
N TYR A 39 -4.39 2.02 4.00
CA TYR A 39 -5.67 2.57 3.59
C TYR A 39 -6.13 3.65 4.56
N ARG A 40 -6.41 4.86 4.04
CA ARG A 40 -6.92 5.99 4.82
C ARG A 40 -8.39 5.76 5.18
N VAL A 41 -8.68 5.57 6.46
CA VAL A 41 -10.03 5.41 6.99
C VAL A 41 -10.76 6.75 7.03
N ASN A 42 -10.05 7.76 7.55
CA ASN A 42 -10.52 9.14 7.65
C ASN A 42 -9.30 10.10 7.67
N GLU A 43 -9.53 11.36 7.99
CA GLU A 43 -8.45 12.38 8.00
C GLU A 43 -7.35 12.13 9.06
N ARG A 44 -7.61 11.28 10.05
CA ARG A 44 -6.72 11.06 11.21
C ARG A 44 -6.20 9.64 11.32
N GLU A 45 -6.84 8.69 10.64
CA GLU A 45 -6.61 7.26 10.86
C GLU A 45 -6.35 6.50 9.56
N VAL A 46 -5.37 5.61 9.61
CA VAL A 46 -4.92 4.80 8.49
C VAL A 46 -4.77 3.34 8.94
N LEU A 47 -5.36 2.42 8.17
CA LEU A 47 -5.06 0.99 8.30
C LEU A 47 -3.70 0.72 7.67
N CYS A 48 -2.91 -0.15 8.31
CA CYS A 48 -1.54 -0.46 7.89
C CYS A 48 -1.24 -1.95 8.10
N THR A 49 -0.61 -2.57 7.11
CA THR A 49 -0.08 -3.93 7.26
C THR A 49 1.02 -3.96 8.32
N PRO A 50 1.15 -5.08 9.07
CA PRO A 50 2.21 -5.24 10.05
C PRO A 50 3.58 -5.46 9.39
N THR A 51 4.64 -5.19 10.14
CA THR A 51 6.00 -5.64 9.76
C THR A 51 6.18 -7.14 9.99
N MET A 52 7.15 -7.75 9.31
CA MET A 52 7.58 -9.13 9.50
C MET A 52 6.47 -10.19 9.25
N VAL A 53 5.48 -9.84 8.44
CA VAL A 53 4.42 -10.78 8.02
C VAL A 53 4.36 -10.82 6.50
N SER A 54 4.41 -12.02 5.93
CA SER A 54 4.22 -12.22 4.49
C SER A 54 2.84 -11.75 4.04
N LYS A 55 2.78 -11.04 2.94
CA LYS A 55 1.54 -10.45 2.42
C LYS A 55 0.54 -11.50 1.94
N GLY A 56 1.02 -12.70 1.56
CA GLY A 56 0.18 -13.81 1.18
C GLY A 56 -0.51 -14.55 2.34
N PHE A 57 -0.15 -14.22 3.59
CA PHE A 57 -0.66 -14.91 4.79
C PHE A 57 -1.26 -13.95 5.81
N LEU A 58 -1.56 -12.72 5.40
CA LEU A 58 -2.21 -11.72 6.25
C LEU A 58 -3.63 -12.15 6.63
N LYS A 59 -3.98 -11.85 7.86
CA LYS A 59 -5.35 -11.97 8.36
C LYS A 59 -5.87 -10.59 8.78
N PRO A 60 -7.19 -10.35 8.75
CA PRO A 60 -7.76 -9.07 9.13
C PRO A 60 -7.37 -8.58 10.52
N GLU A 61 -7.18 -9.50 11.48
CA GLU A 61 -6.72 -9.19 12.84
C GLU A 61 -5.26 -8.71 12.90
N ASP A 62 -4.43 -9.03 11.89
CA ASP A 62 -3.04 -8.57 11.82
C ASP A 62 -2.93 -7.09 11.43
N ILE A 63 -3.97 -6.53 10.78
CA ILE A 63 -3.96 -5.17 10.27
C ILE A 63 -4.05 -4.16 11.42
N CYS A 64 -3.03 -3.30 11.51
CA CYS A 64 -2.91 -2.25 12.50
C CYS A 64 -3.72 -1.00 12.12
N LEU A 65 -4.13 -0.23 13.12
CA LEU A 65 -4.61 1.14 12.95
C LEU A 65 -3.54 2.09 13.46
N ILE A 66 -3.21 3.11 12.69
CA ILE A 66 -2.22 4.14 13.03
C ILE A 66 -2.82 5.52 12.82
N ASP A 67 -2.25 6.54 13.46
CA ASP A 67 -2.56 7.94 13.15
C ASP A 67 -1.67 8.48 12.02
N MET A 68 -1.89 9.74 11.64
CA MET A 68 -1.15 10.40 10.55
C MET A 68 0.30 10.74 10.90
N ASP A 69 0.72 10.55 12.16
CA ASP A 69 2.11 10.66 12.60
C ASP A 69 2.79 9.29 12.75
N GLY A 70 2.07 8.22 12.42
CA GLY A 70 2.57 6.86 12.44
C GLY A 70 2.53 6.21 13.82
N LYS A 71 1.89 6.81 14.81
CA LYS A 71 1.67 6.19 16.10
C LYS A 71 0.60 5.10 15.99
N GLN A 72 0.90 3.93 16.48
CA GLN A 72 -0.06 2.81 16.47
C GLN A 72 -1.15 3.04 17.52
N LEU A 73 -2.39 3.05 17.06
CA LEU A 73 -3.59 3.23 17.88
C LEU A 73 -4.18 1.89 18.30
N SER A 74 -4.14 0.89 17.41
CA SER A 74 -4.60 -0.47 17.74
C SER A 74 -3.95 -1.53 16.85
N GLY A 75 -4.12 -2.80 17.24
CA GLY A 75 -3.53 -3.97 16.60
C GLY A 75 -2.51 -4.65 17.52
N HIS A 76 -2.43 -5.99 17.43
CA HIS A 76 -1.56 -6.79 18.30
C HIS A 76 -0.14 -6.94 17.73
N ARG A 77 0.03 -6.72 16.41
CA ARG A 77 1.33 -6.74 15.73
C ARG A 77 1.91 -5.33 15.62
N LYS A 78 3.21 -5.24 15.46
CA LYS A 78 3.89 -3.96 15.18
C LYS A 78 3.61 -3.55 13.73
N ARG A 79 3.25 -2.27 13.51
CA ARG A 79 3.02 -1.71 12.19
C ARG A 79 4.27 -1.79 11.30
N SER A 80 4.08 -1.74 9.97
CA SER A 80 5.20 -1.64 9.02
C SER A 80 6.11 -0.45 9.34
N SER A 81 7.42 -0.66 9.21
CA SER A 81 8.42 0.41 9.35
C SER A 81 8.25 1.49 8.26
N GLU A 82 7.83 1.09 7.06
CA GLU A 82 7.68 1.98 5.90
C GLU A 82 6.34 2.73 5.87
N ALA A 83 5.48 2.53 6.88
CA ALA A 83 4.21 3.26 6.97
C ALA A 83 4.39 4.78 6.91
N LEU A 84 5.51 5.32 7.41
CA LEU A 84 5.79 6.76 7.36
C LEU A 84 5.90 7.28 5.93
N LEU A 85 6.52 6.54 5.01
CA LEU A 85 6.54 6.88 3.58
C LEU A 85 5.12 7.00 3.02
N HIS A 86 4.26 6.03 3.34
CA HIS A 86 2.87 6.07 2.90
C HIS A 86 2.09 7.27 3.45
N LEU A 87 2.35 7.63 4.72
CA LEU A 87 1.72 8.79 5.34
C LEU A 87 2.17 10.11 4.68
N GLU A 88 3.45 10.24 4.32
CA GLU A 88 3.94 11.41 3.58
C GLU A 88 3.29 11.53 2.19
N ILE A 89 3.12 10.42 1.47
CA ILE A 89 2.36 10.40 0.21
C ILE A 89 0.92 10.87 0.45
N MET A 90 0.26 10.36 1.49
CA MET A 90 -1.11 10.76 1.82
C MET A 90 -1.22 12.22 2.27
N LYS A 91 -0.21 12.78 2.93
CA LYS A 91 -0.15 14.21 3.30
C LYS A 91 0.01 15.09 2.06
N ALA A 92 0.91 14.70 1.15
CA ALA A 92 1.16 15.42 -0.11
C ALA A 92 -0.01 15.31 -1.09
N ARG A 93 -0.76 14.19 -1.05
CA ARG A 93 -1.89 13.89 -1.92
C ARG A 93 -3.13 13.53 -1.10
N PRO A 94 -3.89 14.53 -0.63
CA PRO A 94 -5.10 14.29 0.18
C PRO A 94 -6.20 13.50 -0.53
N ASP A 95 -6.21 13.48 -1.85
CA ASP A 95 -7.08 12.69 -2.72
C ASP A 95 -6.76 11.18 -2.68
N VAL A 96 -5.51 10.80 -2.33
CA VAL A 96 -5.08 9.40 -2.27
C VAL A 96 -5.66 8.72 -1.03
N LYS A 97 -6.33 7.59 -1.26
CA LYS A 97 -6.96 6.78 -0.19
C LYS A 97 -6.13 5.57 0.20
N SER A 98 -5.30 5.04 -0.71
CA SER A 98 -4.52 3.84 -0.47
C SER A 98 -3.14 3.96 -1.09
N VAL A 99 -2.15 3.35 -0.45
CA VAL A 99 -0.80 3.19 -0.99
C VAL A 99 -0.41 1.73 -0.90
N VAL A 100 0.06 1.18 -2.01
CA VAL A 100 0.55 -0.19 -2.11
C VAL A 100 2.01 -0.13 -2.53
N HIS A 101 2.89 -0.65 -1.68
CA HIS A 101 4.31 -0.82 -1.98
C HIS A 101 4.60 -2.31 -2.19
N CYS A 102 5.25 -2.63 -3.28
CA CYS A 102 5.71 -3.99 -3.60
C CYS A 102 6.98 -3.93 -4.44
N HIS A 103 7.62 -5.07 -4.64
CA HIS A 103 8.89 -5.20 -5.37
C HIS A 103 8.72 -6.07 -6.64
N PRO A 104 8.01 -5.61 -7.70
CA PRO A 104 7.90 -6.37 -8.94
C PRO A 104 9.29 -6.59 -9.53
N PRO A 105 9.67 -7.83 -9.89
CA PRO A 105 11.05 -8.16 -10.27
C PRO A 105 11.61 -7.29 -11.40
N HIS A 106 10.81 -7.02 -12.43
CA HIS A 106 11.25 -6.19 -13.56
C HIS A 106 11.45 -4.72 -13.17
N ALA A 107 10.50 -4.10 -12.46
CA ALA A 107 10.64 -2.73 -11.99
C ALA A 107 11.82 -2.60 -11.02
N THR A 108 11.98 -3.58 -10.12
CA THR A 108 13.11 -3.62 -9.19
C THR A 108 14.45 -3.76 -9.92
N ALA A 109 14.51 -4.52 -11.03
CA ALA A 109 15.71 -4.65 -11.83
C ALA A 109 16.12 -3.31 -12.45
N PHE A 110 15.20 -2.53 -13.01
CA PHE A 110 15.46 -1.17 -13.49
C PHE A 110 15.99 -0.27 -12.37
N ALA A 111 15.34 -0.29 -11.21
CA ALA A 111 15.74 0.51 -10.05
C ALA A 111 17.16 0.16 -9.57
N VAL A 112 17.50 -1.14 -9.49
CA VAL A 112 18.85 -1.59 -9.09
C VAL A 112 19.89 -1.24 -10.12
N ALA A 113 19.55 -1.30 -11.41
CA ALA A 113 20.45 -0.90 -12.49
C ALA A 113 20.67 0.62 -12.58
N GLY A 114 19.83 1.42 -11.92
CA GLY A 114 19.84 2.87 -12.06
C GLY A 114 19.36 3.34 -13.44
N GLU A 115 18.55 2.52 -14.10
CA GLU A 115 18.00 2.81 -15.43
C GLU A 115 16.54 3.23 -15.33
N PRO A 116 16.10 4.27 -16.04
CA PRO A 116 14.71 4.66 -16.07
C PRO A 116 13.85 3.61 -16.80
N ILE A 117 12.60 3.50 -16.41
CA ILE A 117 11.63 2.69 -17.15
C ILE A 117 11.38 3.36 -18.51
N PRO A 118 11.58 2.64 -19.65
CA PRO A 118 11.41 3.25 -20.97
C PRO A 118 9.98 3.75 -21.19
N GLN A 119 9.89 4.97 -21.73
CA GLN A 119 8.62 5.54 -22.16
C GLN A 119 8.18 5.00 -23.52
N CYS A 120 6.91 5.18 -23.85
CA CYS A 120 6.33 4.85 -25.16
C CYS A 120 6.46 3.35 -25.54
N VAL A 121 6.57 2.45 -24.55
CA VAL A 121 6.62 1.02 -24.79
C VAL A 121 5.22 0.39 -24.83
N LEU A 122 4.34 0.84 -23.91
CA LEU A 122 2.97 0.37 -23.81
C LEU A 122 2.02 1.57 -23.70
N PRO A 123 0.98 1.68 -24.55
CA PRO A 123 0.02 2.78 -24.51
C PRO A 123 -0.65 2.94 -23.12
N GLU A 124 -0.92 1.84 -22.44
CA GLU A 124 -1.52 1.85 -21.10
C GLU A 124 -0.63 2.55 -20.07
N VAL A 125 0.68 2.40 -20.16
CA VAL A 125 1.64 3.07 -19.27
C VAL A 125 1.59 4.58 -19.51
N GLU A 126 1.62 5.01 -20.78
CA GLU A 126 1.56 6.44 -21.13
C GLU A 126 0.26 7.11 -20.67
N VAL A 127 -0.88 6.41 -20.86
CA VAL A 127 -2.20 6.99 -20.56
C VAL A 127 -2.47 7.04 -19.05
N PHE A 128 -2.05 6.01 -18.29
CA PHE A 128 -2.43 5.88 -16.88
C PHE A 128 -1.34 6.27 -15.90
N LEU A 129 -0.08 6.12 -16.26
CA LEU A 129 1.04 6.40 -15.36
C LEU A 129 1.83 7.66 -15.81
N GLY A 130 1.98 7.88 -17.10
CA GLY A 130 2.88 8.88 -17.63
C GLY A 130 4.34 8.51 -17.38
N GLU A 131 5.17 9.49 -17.13
CA GLU A 131 6.57 9.27 -16.76
C GLU A 131 6.67 8.60 -15.39
N VAL A 132 7.42 7.50 -15.34
CA VAL A 132 7.74 6.77 -14.10
C VAL A 132 9.17 7.15 -13.70
N PRO A 133 9.34 7.87 -12.56
CA PRO A 133 10.63 8.37 -12.10
C PRO A 133 11.58 7.25 -11.65
#